data_e443d969e14600a5b5e788036eb47173
#
_entry.id   e443d969e14600a5b5e788036eb47173
#
_cell.length_a   1.000
_cell.length_b   1.000
_cell.length_c   1.000
_cell.angle_alpha   90.00
_cell.angle_beta   90.00
_cell.angle_gamma   90.00
#
_symmetry.space_group_name_H-M   'P 1'
#
loop_
_entity.id
_entity.type
_entity.pdbx_description
1 polymer ?
#
loop_
_entity_poly.entity_id
_entity_poly.type
_entity_poly.pdbx_seq_one_letter_code
_entity_poly.pdbx_strand_id
1 'polypeptide(L)'
;AASDVYKRQVNSDDLMGKKLIVFFYPRANTPGCTAEACNISDNYSKLDKMGYNILGVSCDKVETQNKFSSKFGFQYPLLADTEKKLVKLFGVWGPKKFRGKEYEGIHRTTFLIDENGKVVKVISKVKTKDHAAQILADI
;
A
#
# COMPACT_ATOMS: atom_id res chain seq x y z
N ALA A 1 -4.03 14.89 -7.50
CA ALA A 1 -3.89 13.47 -7.20
C ALA A 1 -2.44 13.04 -7.39
N ALA A 2 -2.02 12.04 -6.62
CA ALA A 2 -0.70 11.48 -6.78
C ALA A 2 -0.63 10.65 -8.06
N SER A 3 0.55 10.59 -8.68
CA SER A 3 0.78 9.78 -9.87
C SER A 3 0.94 8.32 -9.47
N ASP A 4 0.39 7.42 -10.23
CA ASP A 4 0.65 6.00 -10.05
C ASP A 4 1.78 5.53 -10.96
N VAL A 5 2.23 4.29 -10.76
CA VAL A 5 3.36 3.74 -11.51
C VAL A 5 3.03 3.47 -12.99
N TYR A 6 1.76 3.48 -13.35
CA TYR A 6 1.31 3.20 -14.71
C TYR A 6 1.09 4.50 -15.51
N LYS A 7 1.57 5.62 -14.98
CA LYS A 7 1.44 6.95 -15.59
C LYS A 7 0.00 7.37 -15.84
N ARG A 8 -0.94 6.74 -15.19
CA ARG A 8 -2.33 7.16 -15.19
C ARG A 8 -2.63 7.70 -13.80
N GLN A 9 -3.56 8.61 -13.73
CA GLN A 9 -4.02 9.09 -12.46
C GLN A 9 -5.00 8.10 -11.85
N VAL A 10 -4.75 7.76 -10.59
CA VAL A 10 -5.73 7.07 -9.78
C VAL A 10 -6.47 8.17 -9.03
N ASN A 11 -7.72 8.38 -9.35
CA ASN A 11 -8.52 9.39 -8.69
C ASN A 11 -9.64 8.73 -7.86
N SER A 12 -10.30 9.52 -7.04
CA SER A 12 -11.35 9.01 -6.16
C SER A 12 -12.50 8.37 -6.92
N ASP A 13 -12.80 8.84 -8.13
CA ASP A 13 -13.90 8.28 -8.91
C ASP A 13 -13.63 6.87 -9.37
N ASP A 14 -12.37 6.54 -9.70
CA ASP A 14 -11.97 5.18 -10.09
C ASP A 14 -12.09 4.19 -8.94
N LEU A 15 -12.00 4.68 -7.71
CA LEU A 15 -12.01 3.85 -6.51
C LEU A 15 -13.36 3.83 -5.81
N MET A 16 -14.27 4.73 -6.18
CA MET A 16 -15.59 4.81 -5.55
C MET A 16 -16.47 3.63 -5.94
N GLY A 17 -17.30 3.21 -4.99
CA GLY A 17 -18.23 2.09 -5.18
C GLY A 17 -17.60 0.73 -5.00
N LYS A 18 -16.32 0.66 -4.65
CA LYS A 18 -15.63 -0.59 -4.38
C LYS A 18 -14.86 -0.50 -3.07
N LYS A 19 -14.72 -1.63 -2.41
CA LYS A 19 -13.86 -1.74 -1.23
C LYS A 19 -12.41 -1.58 -1.66
N LEU A 20 -11.59 -0.97 -0.79
CA LEU A 20 -10.20 -0.66 -1.11
C LEU A 20 -9.28 -1.12 0.02
N ILE A 21 -8.19 -1.76 -0.37
CA ILE A 21 -7.09 -2.08 0.53
C ILE A 21 -5.94 -1.17 0.14
N VAL A 22 -5.55 -0.27 1.05
CA VAL A 22 -4.39 0.62 0.84
C VAL A 22 -3.32 0.20 1.82
N PHE A 23 -2.18 -0.25 1.31
CA PHE A 23 -1.06 -0.59 2.18
C PHE A 23 0.11 0.36 1.94
N PHE A 24 0.57 0.95 3.04
CA PHE A 24 1.72 1.86 3.03
C PHE A 24 2.97 1.09 3.43
N TYR A 25 4.05 1.25 2.67
CA TYR A 25 5.32 0.58 2.96
C TYR A 25 6.47 1.56 2.84
N PRO A 26 7.53 1.38 3.66
CA PRO A 26 8.59 2.38 3.76
C PRO A 26 9.42 2.59 2.50
N ARG A 27 9.76 1.51 1.79
CA ARG A 27 10.65 1.61 0.63
C ARG A 27 10.48 0.42 -0.30
N ALA A 28 10.29 0.70 -1.58
CA ALA A 28 10.18 -0.32 -2.62
C ALA A 28 11.45 -1.19 -2.70
N ASN A 29 11.25 -2.46 -3.02
CA ASN A 29 12.32 -3.43 -3.27
C ASN A 29 13.24 -3.71 -2.07
N THR A 30 12.79 -3.43 -0.84
CA THR A 30 13.46 -3.89 0.38
C THR A 30 12.85 -5.24 0.79
N PRO A 31 13.58 -6.07 1.59
CA PRO A 31 13.11 -7.42 1.91
C PRO A 31 11.71 -7.49 2.53
N GLY A 32 11.44 -6.67 3.54
CA GLY A 32 10.14 -6.67 4.20
C GLY A 32 9.01 -6.17 3.29
N CYS A 33 9.24 -5.11 2.55
CA CYS A 33 8.25 -4.56 1.63
C CYS A 33 7.99 -5.49 0.46
N THR A 34 9.03 -6.16 -0.03
CA THR A 34 8.91 -7.17 -1.07
C THR A 34 8.07 -8.34 -0.59
N ALA A 35 8.34 -8.86 0.61
CA ALA A 35 7.59 -9.97 1.18
C ALA A 35 6.10 -9.62 1.32
N GLU A 36 5.80 -8.44 1.82
CA GLU A 36 4.42 -7.96 1.98
C GLU A 36 3.71 -7.85 0.63
N ALA A 37 4.34 -7.15 -0.31
CA ALA A 37 3.74 -6.89 -1.62
C ALA A 37 3.55 -8.18 -2.43
N CYS A 38 4.50 -9.10 -2.38
CA CYS A 38 4.37 -10.40 -3.05
C CYS A 38 3.30 -11.27 -2.40
N ASN A 39 3.20 -11.25 -1.08
CA ASN A 39 2.16 -12.01 -0.38
C ASN A 39 0.77 -11.53 -0.79
N ILE A 40 0.55 -10.22 -0.88
CA ILE A 40 -0.70 -9.66 -1.38
C ILE A 40 -0.93 -10.05 -2.84
N SER A 41 0.09 -9.96 -3.68
CA SER A 41 0.00 -10.31 -5.09
C SER A 41 -0.36 -11.78 -5.30
N ASP A 42 0.23 -12.68 -4.51
CA ASP A 42 -0.07 -14.11 -4.56
C ASP A 42 -1.53 -14.42 -4.20
N ASN A 43 -2.17 -13.53 -3.45
CA ASN A 43 -3.56 -13.67 -3.03
C ASN A 43 -4.50 -12.68 -3.73
N TYR A 44 -4.01 -12.02 -4.78
CA TYR A 44 -4.75 -10.97 -5.49
C TYR A 44 -6.11 -11.46 -5.99
N SER A 45 -6.13 -12.62 -6.63
CA SER A 45 -7.35 -13.19 -7.20
C SER A 45 -8.44 -13.40 -6.14
N LYS A 46 -8.04 -13.88 -4.95
CA LYS A 46 -8.97 -14.09 -3.84
C LYS A 46 -9.55 -12.77 -3.34
N LEU A 47 -8.71 -11.76 -3.16
CA LEU A 47 -9.14 -10.44 -2.69
C LEU A 47 -9.99 -9.72 -3.73
N ASP A 48 -9.64 -9.86 -5.01
CA ASP A 48 -10.41 -9.28 -6.11
C ASP A 48 -11.82 -9.88 -6.19
N LYS A 49 -11.94 -11.19 -6.02
CA LYS A 49 -13.24 -11.87 -5.98
C LYS A 49 -14.12 -11.40 -4.83
N MET A 50 -13.53 -10.92 -3.75
CA MET A 50 -14.23 -10.37 -2.60
C MET A 50 -14.62 -8.90 -2.78
N GLY A 51 -14.32 -8.32 -3.94
CA GLY A 51 -14.70 -6.96 -4.30
C GLY A 51 -13.71 -5.89 -3.86
N TYR A 52 -12.47 -6.25 -3.56
CA TYR A 52 -11.46 -5.28 -3.13
C TYR A 52 -10.57 -4.83 -4.28
N ASN A 53 -10.36 -3.52 -4.40
CA ASN A 53 -9.25 -2.94 -5.12
C ASN A 53 -8.06 -2.86 -4.17
N ILE A 54 -6.86 -2.95 -4.70
CA ILE A 54 -5.64 -2.91 -3.90
C ILE A 54 -4.74 -1.79 -4.42
N LEU A 55 -4.17 -1.02 -3.51
CA LEU A 55 -3.24 0.05 -3.82
C LEU A 55 -2.07 0.01 -2.86
N GLY A 56 -0.85 -0.08 -3.40
CA GLY A 56 0.37 0.03 -2.61
C GLY A 56 0.91 1.45 -2.70
N VAL A 57 1.33 2.02 -1.59
CA VAL A 57 1.81 3.41 -1.52
C VAL A 57 3.15 3.49 -0.82
N SER A 58 4.09 4.20 -1.44
CA SER A 58 5.34 4.61 -0.81
C SER A 58 5.73 5.99 -1.33
N CYS A 59 6.76 6.58 -0.74
CA CYS A 59 7.28 7.88 -1.19
C CYS A 59 8.41 7.74 -2.22
N ASP A 60 8.63 6.53 -2.74
CA ASP A 60 9.59 6.29 -3.81
C ASP A 60 9.15 6.97 -5.11
N LYS A 61 10.10 7.21 -5.99
CA LYS A 61 9.84 7.81 -7.31
C LYS A 61 9.05 6.86 -8.19
N VAL A 62 8.38 7.40 -9.20
CA VAL A 62 7.59 6.62 -10.18
C VAL A 62 8.45 5.53 -10.81
N GLU A 63 9.69 5.85 -11.22
CA GLU A 63 10.59 4.88 -11.84
C GLU A 63 10.90 3.72 -10.90
N THR A 64 11.12 4.01 -9.62
CA THR A 64 11.41 2.99 -8.61
C THR A 64 10.20 2.07 -8.42
N GLN A 65 9.01 2.65 -8.32
CA GLN A 65 7.78 1.87 -8.21
C GLN A 65 7.51 1.03 -9.46
N ASN A 66 7.77 1.58 -10.65
CA ASN A 66 7.64 0.83 -11.91
C ASN A 66 8.55 -0.39 -11.94
N LYS A 67 9.81 -0.22 -11.54
CA LYS A 67 10.77 -1.32 -11.48
C LYS A 67 10.33 -2.38 -10.49
N PHE A 68 9.84 -1.97 -9.34
CA PHE A 68 9.34 -2.87 -8.31
C PHE A 68 8.16 -3.69 -8.81
N SER A 69 7.18 -3.02 -9.39
CA SER A 69 6.00 -3.67 -9.95
C SER A 69 6.34 -4.64 -11.08
N SER A 70 7.22 -4.24 -12.00
CA SER A 70 7.62 -5.06 -13.15
C SER A 70 8.43 -6.28 -12.72
N LYS A 71 9.33 -6.10 -11.75
CA LYS A 71 10.20 -7.17 -11.26
C LYS A 71 9.42 -8.34 -10.69
N PHE A 72 8.33 -8.06 -9.99
CA PHE A 72 7.54 -9.07 -9.31
C PHE A 72 6.17 -9.32 -9.94
N GLY A 73 5.82 -8.60 -11.01
CA GLY A 73 4.57 -8.81 -11.73
C GLY A 73 3.33 -8.51 -10.92
N PHE A 74 3.33 -7.44 -10.14
CA PHE A 74 2.16 -7.07 -9.32
C PHE A 74 0.97 -6.73 -10.22
N GLN A 75 -0.20 -7.25 -9.85
CA GLN A 75 -1.45 -7.05 -10.60
C GLN A 75 -2.21 -5.81 -10.16
N TYR A 76 -1.77 -5.16 -9.08
CA TYR A 76 -2.37 -3.95 -8.54
C TYR A 76 -1.44 -2.76 -8.73
N PRO A 77 -1.96 -1.52 -8.74
CA PRO A 77 -1.13 -0.34 -8.91
C PRO A 77 -0.32 -0.01 -7.65
N LEU A 78 0.85 0.57 -7.87
CA LEU A 78 1.67 1.17 -6.83
C LEU A 78 1.66 2.67 -7.06
N LEU A 79 1.43 3.43 -6.01
CA LEU A 79 1.36 4.88 -6.06
C LEU A 79 2.65 5.49 -5.52
N ALA A 80 3.21 6.42 -6.28
CA ALA A 80 4.42 7.16 -5.88
C ALA A 80 4.00 8.47 -5.21
N ASP A 81 3.92 8.45 -3.88
CA ASP A 81 3.54 9.63 -3.08
C ASP A 81 4.77 10.48 -2.77
N THR A 82 5.42 11.00 -3.81
CA THR A 82 6.69 11.73 -3.69
C THR A 82 6.54 13.03 -2.90
N GLU A 83 5.37 13.64 -2.89
CA GLU A 83 5.09 14.86 -2.14
C GLU A 83 4.61 14.58 -0.71
N LYS A 84 4.49 13.33 -0.32
CA LYS A 84 4.09 12.89 1.01
C LYS A 84 2.69 13.33 1.42
N LYS A 85 1.81 13.59 0.45
CA LYS A 85 0.44 14.05 0.72
C LYS A 85 -0.42 12.96 1.36
N LEU A 86 -0.40 11.76 0.79
CA LEU A 86 -1.21 10.65 1.30
C LEU A 86 -0.67 10.12 2.62
N VAL A 87 0.64 9.98 2.75
CA VAL A 87 1.23 9.46 3.99
C VAL A 87 0.94 10.38 5.18
N LYS A 88 0.89 11.69 4.95
CA LYS A 88 0.52 12.65 5.98
C LYS A 88 -0.98 12.66 6.23
N LEU A 89 -1.79 12.57 5.19
CA LEU A 89 -3.24 12.53 5.30
C LEU A 89 -3.70 11.31 6.11
N PHE A 90 -3.09 10.15 5.87
CA PHE A 90 -3.44 8.92 6.58
C PHE A 90 -2.73 8.79 7.92
N GLY A 91 -1.87 9.74 8.28
CA GLY A 91 -1.18 9.72 9.57
C GLY A 91 -0.12 8.64 9.72
N VAL A 92 0.44 8.15 8.62
CA VAL A 92 1.45 7.09 8.64
C VAL A 92 2.88 7.62 8.51
N TRP A 93 3.05 8.92 8.33
CA TRP A 93 4.36 9.57 8.28
C TRP A 93 4.71 10.07 9.67
N GLY A 94 5.88 9.69 10.17
CA GLY A 94 6.28 10.13 11.50
C GLY A 94 7.69 9.68 11.87
N PRO A 95 8.10 9.98 13.10
CA PRO A 95 9.45 9.67 13.56
C PRO A 95 9.66 8.17 13.66
N LYS A 96 10.83 7.71 13.23
CA LYS A 96 11.30 6.34 13.32
C LYS A 96 12.70 6.33 13.88
N LYS A 97 13.09 5.22 14.49
CA LYS A 97 14.40 5.04 15.07
C LYS A 97 15.03 3.76 14.54
N PHE A 98 16.26 3.87 14.04
CA PHE A 98 16.99 2.72 13.54
C PHE A 98 18.46 2.86 13.90
N ARG A 99 18.99 1.90 14.65
CA ARG A 99 20.38 1.87 15.11
C ARG A 99 20.82 3.16 15.80
N GLY A 100 19.93 3.71 16.65
CA GLY A 100 20.21 4.92 17.40
C GLY A 100 20.04 6.23 16.63
N LYS A 101 19.72 6.16 15.34
CA LYS A 101 19.43 7.35 14.54
C LYS A 101 17.94 7.58 14.42
N GLU A 102 17.52 8.82 14.61
CA GLU A 102 16.15 9.22 14.41
C GLU A 102 15.97 9.80 13.01
N TYR A 103 14.88 9.44 12.35
CA TYR A 103 14.52 9.97 11.04
C TYR A 103 13.01 9.92 10.88
N GLU A 104 12.48 10.59 9.89
CA GLU A 104 11.07 10.51 9.56
C GLU A 104 10.86 9.54 8.41
N GLY A 105 9.78 8.76 8.47
CA GLY A 105 9.46 7.80 7.43
C GLY A 105 8.06 7.25 7.57
N ILE A 106 7.74 6.30 6.71
CA ILE A 106 6.43 5.65 6.69
C ILE A 106 6.38 4.55 7.74
N HIS A 107 5.36 4.60 8.60
CA HIS A 107 5.00 3.49 9.47
C HIS A 107 4.16 2.52 8.67
N ARG A 108 4.63 1.30 8.49
CA ARG A 108 3.94 0.27 7.72
C ARG A 108 2.54 0.05 8.28
N THR A 109 1.53 0.36 7.48
CA THR A 109 0.13 0.33 7.91
C THR A 109 -0.75 -0.01 6.72
N THR A 110 -1.79 -0.78 6.95
CA THR A 110 -2.78 -1.11 5.93
C THR A 110 -4.15 -0.64 6.39
N PHE A 111 -4.88 -0.01 5.49
CA PHE A 111 -6.23 0.48 5.73
C PHE A 111 -7.22 -0.30 4.87
N LEU A 112 -8.29 -0.76 5.49
CA LEU A 112 -9.42 -1.35 4.77
C LEU A 112 -10.51 -0.29 4.69
N ILE A 113 -10.94 0.04 3.48
CA ILE A 113 -11.87 1.12 3.21
C ILE A 113 -13.10 0.53 2.53
N ASP A 114 -14.30 0.92 2.96
CA ASP A 114 -15.54 0.40 2.40
C ASP A 114 -15.95 1.14 1.11
N GLU A 115 -17.08 0.73 0.54
CA GLU A 115 -17.59 1.31 -0.72
C GLU A 115 -17.93 2.79 -0.60
N ASN A 116 -18.16 3.28 0.61
CA ASN A 116 -18.51 4.68 0.89
C ASN A 116 -17.28 5.54 1.21
N GLY A 117 -16.07 4.97 1.12
CA GLY A 117 -14.84 5.69 1.41
C GLY A 117 -14.51 5.78 2.89
N LYS A 118 -15.16 5.00 3.75
CA LYS A 118 -14.86 4.99 5.18
C LYS A 118 -13.82 3.94 5.51
N VAL A 119 -12.88 4.31 6.36
CA VAL A 119 -11.91 3.36 6.92
C VAL A 119 -12.63 2.49 7.95
N VAL A 120 -12.69 1.19 7.68
CA VAL A 120 -13.37 0.23 8.57
C VAL A 120 -12.40 -0.57 9.41
N LYS A 121 -11.13 -0.62 9.03
CA LYS A 121 -10.10 -1.34 9.78
C LYS A 121 -8.73 -0.76 9.48
N VAL A 122 -7.87 -0.70 10.51
CA VAL A 122 -6.47 -0.29 10.38
C VAL A 122 -5.59 -1.41 10.93
N ILE A 123 -4.65 -1.88 10.12
CA ILE A 123 -3.68 -2.90 10.53
C ILE A 123 -2.32 -2.22 10.65
N SER A 124 -1.86 -2.00 11.87
CA SER A 124 -0.58 -1.33 12.15
C SER A 124 0.55 -2.31 12.46
N LYS A 125 0.23 -3.51 12.94
CA LYS A 125 1.21 -4.56 13.21
C LYS A 125 1.20 -5.56 12.05
N VAL A 126 1.82 -5.16 10.95
CA VAL A 126 1.81 -5.93 9.71
C VAL A 126 2.79 -7.10 9.78
N LYS A 127 2.29 -8.30 9.48
CA LYS A 127 3.12 -9.48 9.29
C LYS A 127 3.46 -9.58 7.80
N THR A 128 4.65 -9.13 7.43
CA THR A 128 5.01 -8.97 6.02
C THR A 128 4.92 -10.25 5.20
N LYS A 129 5.22 -11.39 5.82
CA LYS A 129 5.21 -12.68 5.12
C LYS A 129 3.83 -13.33 5.04
N ASP A 130 2.84 -12.77 5.74
CA ASP A 130 1.50 -13.37 5.85
C ASP A 130 0.41 -12.31 5.92
N HIS A 131 0.64 -11.19 5.23
CA HIS A 131 -0.24 -10.03 5.33
C HIS A 131 -1.62 -10.27 4.72
N ALA A 132 -1.68 -11.02 3.62
CA ALA A 132 -2.97 -11.36 3.01
C ALA A 132 -3.86 -12.13 3.98
N ALA A 133 -3.29 -13.06 4.76
CA ALA A 133 -4.05 -13.79 5.78
C ALA A 133 -4.54 -12.86 6.89
N GLN A 134 -3.73 -11.88 7.30
CA GLN A 134 -4.16 -10.85 8.26
C GLN A 134 -5.37 -10.08 7.73
N ILE A 135 -5.31 -9.65 6.47
CA ILE A 135 -6.40 -8.90 5.83
C ILE A 135 -7.66 -9.77 5.77
N LEU A 136 -7.52 -11.01 5.33
CA LEU A 136 -8.65 -11.94 5.20
C LEU A 136 -9.31 -12.24 6.54
N ALA A 137 -8.54 -12.26 7.63
CA ALA A 137 -9.06 -12.48 8.96
C ALA A 137 -9.91 -11.30 9.47
N ASP A 138 -9.69 -10.10 8.94
CA ASP A 138 -10.36 -8.88 9.37
C ASP A 138 -11.53 -8.46 8.45
N ILE A 139 -11.80 -9.28 7.46
CA ILE A 139 -12.88 -8.99 6.51
C ILE A 139 -14.18 -9.69 6.90
#